data_ec58855dfbea40e926adfb364883de11
#
_entry.id   ec58855dfbea40e926adfb364883de11
#
_cell.length_a   1.000
_cell.length_b   1.000
_cell.length_c   1.000
_cell.angle_alpha   90.00
_cell.angle_beta   90.00
_cell.angle_gamma   90.00
#
_symmetry.space_group_name_H-M   'P 1'
#
loop_
_entity.id
_entity.type
_entity.pdbx_description
1 polymer ?
#
loop_
_entity_poly.entity_id
_entity_poly.type
_entity_poly.pdbx_seq_one_letter_code
_entity_poly.pdbx_strand_id
1 'polypeptide(L)'
;MTRNTSEEQLILVDERNRAAGSAGKTAIHRAGLLHRAFSIFVVDARGRIVVQQRSPDKYHSGGLWANSCCGHPRRGERTIAAARRRLGEELGVTSALSFGFFARYQAALGNGMHENEFVYVYFGRLKSAPRPDPAEIADIAHLSFDDIGRRIARDPHAFTFWFKHYFRNHGAEIARLAEQVSRLAAM
;
A
#
# COMPACT_ATOMS: atom_id res chain seq x y z
N MET A 1 -28.23 3.21 -16.19
CA MET A 1 -27.07 2.74 -16.97
C MET A 1 -26.13 2.03 -16.01
N THR A 2 -26.16 0.70 -15.98
CA THR A 2 -25.26 -0.12 -15.20
C THR A 2 -23.84 0.02 -15.79
N ARG A 3 -22.91 0.62 -15.03
CA ARG A 3 -21.49 0.59 -15.39
C ARG A 3 -21.09 -0.89 -15.40
N ASN A 4 -20.87 -1.42 -16.58
CA ASN A 4 -20.23 -2.72 -16.76
C ASN A 4 -18.75 -2.56 -16.35
N THR A 5 -18.47 -2.59 -15.05
CA THR A 5 -17.09 -2.56 -14.53
C THR A 5 -16.54 -3.97 -14.69
N SER A 6 -15.92 -4.24 -15.84
CA SER A 6 -15.10 -5.44 -15.97
C SER A 6 -14.11 -5.48 -14.79
N GLU A 7 -14.06 -6.62 -14.10
CA GLU A 7 -13.17 -6.82 -12.94
C GLU A 7 -11.72 -6.45 -13.29
N GLU A 8 -11.07 -5.73 -12.37
CA GLU A 8 -9.69 -5.29 -12.55
C GLU A 8 -8.76 -6.50 -12.75
N GLN A 9 -8.01 -6.49 -13.87
CA GLN A 9 -7.06 -7.54 -14.23
C GLN A 9 -5.70 -7.23 -13.66
N LEU A 10 -5.20 -8.07 -12.75
CA LEU A 10 -3.91 -7.93 -12.10
C LEU A 10 -2.84 -8.77 -12.81
N ILE A 11 -1.58 -8.38 -12.64
CA ILE A 11 -0.43 -9.03 -13.29
C ILE A 11 0.05 -10.19 -12.43
N LEU A 12 -0.09 -11.42 -12.91
CA LEU A 12 0.55 -12.60 -12.35
C LEU A 12 2.05 -12.56 -12.64
N VAL A 13 2.86 -12.98 -11.68
CA VAL A 13 4.31 -13.01 -11.82
C VAL A 13 4.91 -14.32 -11.34
N ASP A 14 6.11 -14.64 -11.83
CA ASP A 14 6.92 -15.72 -11.31
C ASP A 14 7.77 -15.25 -10.10
N GLU A 15 8.53 -16.16 -9.51
CA GLU A 15 9.42 -15.92 -8.36
C GLU A 15 10.48 -14.84 -8.60
N ARG A 16 10.76 -14.50 -9.87
CA ARG A 16 11.69 -13.45 -10.31
C ARG A 16 10.97 -12.17 -10.73
N ASN A 17 9.67 -12.05 -10.40
CA ASN A 17 8.83 -10.91 -10.76
C ASN A 17 8.67 -10.70 -12.29
N ARG A 18 8.85 -11.72 -13.10
CA ARG A 18 8.55 -11.65 -14.54
C ARG A 18 7.07 -11.92 -14.75
N ALA A 19 6.43 -11.15 -15.62
CA ALA A 19 5.00 -11.32 -15.92
C ALA A 19 4.74 -12.73 -16.49
N ALA A 20 3.83 -13.47 -15.87
CA ALA A 20 3.43 -14.83 -16.23
C ALA A 20 1.97 -14.92 -16.71
N GLY A 21 1.25 -13.80 -16.74
CA GLY A 21 -0.15 -13.73 -17.15
C GLY A 21 -0.92 -12.63 -16.45
N SER A 22 -2.25 -12.72 -16.50
CA SER A 22 -3.16 -11.87 -15.73
C SER A 22 -4.45 -12.61 -15.42
N ALA A 23 -5.11 -12.25 -14.32
CA ALA A 23 -6.43 -12.76 -13.96
C ALA A 23 -7.21 -11.71 -13.16
N GLY A 24 -8.50 -11.94 -12.98
CA GLY A 24 -9.36 -11.08 -12.18
C GLY A 24 -8.92 -11.02 -10.73
N LYS A 25 -9.01 -9.84 -10.12
CA LYS A 25 -8.57 -9.55 -8.75
C LYS A 25 -9.14 -10.54 -7.73
N THR A 26 -10.44 -10.81 -7.78
CA THR A 26 -11.10 -11.75 -6.85
C THR A 26 -10.59 -13.18 -7.02
N ALA A 27 -10.40 -13.63 -8.26
CA ALA A 27 -9.89 -14.97 -8.55
C ALA A 27 -8.45 -15.14 -8.02
N ILE A 28 -7.59 -14.15 -8.19
CA ILE A 28 -6.21 -14.13 -7.72
C ILE A 28 -6.16 -14.26 -6.19
N HIS A 29 -6.92 -13.44 -5.46
CA HIS A 29 -6.93 -13.46 -4.00
C HIS A 29 -7.59 -14.72 -3.43
N ARG A 30 -8.59 -15.29 -4.09
CA ARG A 30 -9.17 -16.58 -3.67
C ARG A 30 -8.20 -17.74 -3.86
N ALA A 31 -7.50 -17.76 -4.97
CA ALA A 31 -6.54 -18.82 -5.29
C ALA A 31 -5.15 -18.61 -4.68
N GLY A 32 -4.87 -17.45 -4.06
CA GLY A 32 -3.57 -17.12 -3.49
C GLY A 32 -2.43 -17.07 -4.53
N LEU A 33 -2.73 -16.66 -5.76
CA LEU A 33 -1.76 -16.61 -6.85
C LEU A 33 -0.76 -15.46 -6.64
N LEU A 34 0.52 -15.71 -6.95
CA LEU A 34 1.56 -14.69 -6.87
C LEU A 34 1.33 -13.61 -7.92
N HIS A 35 1.20 -12.36 -7.46
CA HIS A 35 0.89 -11.23 -8.31
C HIS A 35 1.66 -9.98 -7.91
N ARG A 36 1.74 -9.03 -8.85
CA ARG A 36 2.48 -7.78 -8.66
C ARG A 36 1.63 -6.75 -7.94
N ALA A 37 2.23 -6.14 -6.92
CA ALA A 37 1.61 -5.08 -6.13
C ALA A 37 2.56 -3.91 -5.91
N PHE A 38 2.05 -2.84 -5.32
CA PHE A 38 2.84 -1.75 -4.79
C PHE A 38 2.29 -1.28 -3.44
N SER A 39 3.18 -0.72 -2.64
CA SER A 39 2.90 -0.01 -1.40
C SER A 39 3.57 1.35 -1.42
N ILE A 40 2.93 2.35 -0.81
CA ILE A 40 3.44 3.71 -0.75
C ILE A 40 3.51 4.16 0.71
N PHE A 41 4.63 4.77 1.08
CA PHE A 41 4.82 5.52 2.30
C PHE A 41 4.94 7.00 1.95
N VAL A 42 3.92 7.79 2.28
CA VAL A 42 3.96 9.25 2.15
C VAL A 42 4.38 9.85 3.48
N VAL A 43 5.35 10.76 3.43
CA VAL A 43 5.96 11.39 4.61
C VAL A 43 5.64 12.87 4.59
N ASP A 44 5.20 13.41 5.70
CA ASP A 44 4.94 14.85 5.85
C ASP A 44 6.25 15.65 6.10
N ALA A 45 6.10 16.97 6.19
CA ALA A 45 7.24 17.88 6.38
C ALA A 45 7.97 17.69 7.73
N ARG A 46 7.33 17.00 8.70
CA ARG A 46 7.90 16.69 10.02
C ARG A 46 8.49 15.27 10.08
N GLY A 47 8.60 14.56 8.95
CA GLY A 47 9.09 13.21 8.90
C GLY A 47 8.10 12.14 9.38
N ARG A 48 6.83 12.49 9.58
CA ARG A 48 5.79 11.54 10.01
C ARG A 48 5.20 10.85 8.79
N ILE A 49 4.96 9.56 8.92
CA ILE A 49 4.32 8.73 7.89
C ILE A 49 2.81 8.96 7.95
N VAL A 50 2.20 9.21 6.80
CA VAL A 50 0.75 9.22 6.64
C VAL A 50 0.28 7.77 6.63
N VAL A 51 -0.47 7.36 7.63
CA VAL A 51 -1.13 6.05 7.71
C VAL A 51 -2.62 6.22 7.46
N GLN A 52 -3.26 5.21 6.87
CA GLN A 52 -4.70 5.22 6.61
C GLN A 52 -5.42 4.12 7.39
N GLN A 53 -6.63 4.41 7.85
CA GLN A 53 -7.58 3.39 8.25
C GLN A 53 -8.44 3.05 7.03
N ARG A 54 -8.41 1.79 6.61
CA ARG A 54 -9.17 1.33 5.45
C ARG A 54 -10.66 1.46 5.68
N SER A 55 -11.43 1.82 4.66
CA SER A 55 -12.89 1.80 4.74
C SER A 55 -13.37 0.43 5.26
N PRO A 56 -14.34 0.38 6.20
CA PRO A 56 -14.90 -0.88 6.69
C PRO A 56 -15.54 -1.72 5.57
N ASP A 57 -15.98 -1.09 4.48
CA ASP A 57 -16.62 -1.75 3.33
C ASP A 57 -15.63 -2.43 2.37
N LYS A 58 -14.33 -2.41 2.67
CA LYS A 58 -13.35 -3.13 1.84
C LYS A 58 -13.55 -4.64 1.93
N TYR A 59 -13.45 -5.33 0.81
CA TYR A 59 -13.69 -6.77 0.69
C TYR A 59 -12.76 -7.65 1.56
N HIS A 60 -11.62 -7.12 2.02
CA HIS A 60 -10.77 -7.69 3.07
C HIS A 60 -10.10 -6.58 3.89
N SER A 61 -9.70 -6.91 5.12
CA SER A 61 -8.96 -6.02 6.03
C SER A 61 -9.62 -4.64 6.20
N GLY A 62 -10.96 -4.56 6.09
CA GLY A 62 -11.72 -3.35 6.36
C GLY A 62 -11.56 -2.90 7.81
N GLY A 63 -11.50 -1.58 8.05
CA GLY A 63 -11.32 -0.98 9.37
C GLY A 63 -9.89 -1.03 9.91
N LEU A 64 -8.95 -1.74 9.27
CA LEU A 64 -7.57 -1.87 9.75
C LEU A 64 -6.68 -0.72 9.25
N TRP A 65 -5.69 -0.37 10.08
CA TRP A 65 -4.66 0.60 9.73
C TRP A 65 -3.60 0.00 8.80
N ALA A 66 -3.18 0.79 7.82
CA ALA A 66 -2.19 0.43 6.81
C ALA A 66 -1.26 1.62 6.50
N ASN A 67 -0.23 1.38 5.68
CA ASN A 67 0.58 2.44 5.08
C ASN A 67 -0.27 3.35 4.16
N SER A 68 0.33 4.40 3.63
CA SER A 68 -0.39 5.50 2.98
C SER A 68 -1.29 5.08 1.82
N CYS A 69 -0.85 4.14 0.98
CA CYS A 69 -1.64 3.60 -0.13
C CYS A 69 -1.06 2.26 -0.57
N CYS A 70 -1.92 1.34 -1.00
CA CYS A 70 -1.53 0.04 -1.56
C CYS A 70 -2.40 -0.27 -2.78
N GLY A 71 -1.88 -1.08 -3.69
CA GLY A 71 -2.68 -1.50 -4.84
C GLY A 71 -1.89 -2.28 -5.87
N HIS A 72 -2.51 -2.46 -7.01
CA HIS A 72 -1.98 -3.30 -8.06
C HIS A 72 -1.86 -2.52 -9.38
N PRO A 73 -0.80 -2.75 -10.17
CA PRO A 73 -0.76 -2.27 -11.54
C PRO A 73 -1.72 -3.10 -12.40
N ARG A 74 -2.41 -2.43 -13.30
CA ARG A 74 -3.24 -3.08 -14.33
C ARG A 74 -2.36 -3.73 -15.38
N ARG A 75 -2.91 -4.66 -16.14
CA ARG A 75 -2.20 -5.24 -17.29
C ARG A 75 -1.65 -4.15 -18.21
N GLY A 76 -0.34 -4.17 -18.48
CA GLY A 76 0.35 -3.16 -19.29
C GLY A 76 0.70 -1.86 -18.58
N GLU A 77 0.24 -1.65 -17.35
CA GLU A 77 0.55 -0.45 -16.56
C GLU A 77 1.91 -0.59 -15.87
N ARG A 78 2.74 0.46 -15.95
CA ARG A 78 3.99 0.52 -15.17
C ARG A 78 3.64 0.68 -13.68
N THR A 79 4.31 -0.07 -12.81
CA THR A 79 4.01 -0.09 -11.36
C THR A 79 4.05 1.31 -10.72
N ILE A 80 5.02 2.16 -11.12
CA ILE A 80 5.11 3.54 -10.62
C ILE A 80 3.94 4.42 -11.11
N ALA A 81 3.42 4.18 -12.31
CA ALA A 81 2.27 4.90 -12.84
C ALA A 81 1.00 4.51 -12.07
N ALA A 82 0.80 3.20 -11.84
CA ALA A 82 -0.26 2.68 -11.00
C ALA A 82 -0.23 3.26 -9.57
N ALA A 83 0.97 3.30 -8.96
CA ALA A 83 1.17 3.86 -7.64
C ALA A 83 0.74 5.34 -7.58
N ARG A 84 1.15 6.17 -8.55
CA ARG A 84 0.75 7.58 -8.62
C ARG A 84 -0.74 7.76 -8.85
N ARG A 85 -1.34 6.95 -9.73
CA ARG A 85 -2.77 6.97 -10.00
C ARG A 85 -3.56 6.67 -8.72
N ARG A 86 -3.26 5.56 -8.04
CA ARG A 86 -3.97 5.14 -6.83
C ARG A 86 -3.76 6.11 -5.66
N LEU A 87 -2.58 6.69 -5.52
CA LEU A 87 -2.32 7.72 -4.52
C LEU A 87 -3.26 8.94 -4.72
N GLY A 88 -3.47 9.34 -5.97
CA GLY A 88 -4.42 10.40 -6.31
C GLY A 88 -5.87 9.99 -6.07
N GLU A 89 -6.26 8.77 -6.45
CA GLU A 89 -7.62 8.24 -6.29
C GLU A 89 -7.98 8.05 -4.81
N GLU A 90 -7.11 7.46 -3.98
CA GLU A 90 -7.41 7.13 -2.59
C GLU A 90 -7.18 8.29 -1.62
N LEU A 91 -6.02 8.97 -1.71
CA LEU A 91 -5.64 10.04 -0.78
C LEU A 91 -5.88 11.46 -1.33
N GLY A 92 -6.20 11.60 -2.61
CA GLY A 92 -6.39 12.91 -3.24
C GLY A 92 -5.11 13.75 -3.31
N VAL A 93 -3.93 13.12 -3.27
CA VAL A 93 -2.64 13.82 -3.31
C VAL A 93 -1.77 13.35 -4.46
N THR A 94 -0.90 14.23 -4.92
CA THR A 94 0.17 13.90 -5.87
C THR A 94 1.52 13.98 -5.18
N SER A 95 2.42 13.06 -5.50
CA SER A 95 3.79 13.05 -5.00
C SER A 95 4.76 12.53 -6.04
N ALA A 96 5.96 13.08 -6.04
CA ALA A 96 7.09 12.44 -6.70
C ALA A 96 7.47 11.21 -5.88
N LEU A 97 7.20 10.02 -6.44
CA LEU A 97 7.51 8.76 -5.80
C LEU A 97 8.89 8.28 -6.23
N SER A 98 9.70 7.88 -5.25
CA SER A 98 10.97 7.19 -5.44
C SER A 98 10.83 5.72 -5.02
N PHE A 99 11.52 4.82 -5.73
CA PHE A 99 11.59 3.42 -5.35
C PHE A 99 12.43 3.28 -4.08
N GLY A 100 11.94 2.50 -3.13
CA GLY A 100 12.63 2.16 -1.90
C GLY A 100 13.23 0.76 -1.97
N PHE A 101 12.37 -0.26 -1.90
CA PHE A 101 12.78 -1.66 -1.88
C PHE A 101 11.69 -2.58 -2.44
N PHE A 102 12.05 -3.84 -2.63
CA PHE A 102 11.08 -4.91 -2.89
C PHE A 102 10.72 -5.62 -1.59
N ALA A 103 9.44 -5.97 -1.46
CA ALA A 103 8.98 -6.88 -0.42
C ALA A 103 8.24 -8.06 -1.06
N ARG A 104 8.22 -9.18 -0.37
CA ARG A 104 7.42 -10.34 -0.74
C ARG A 104 6.78 -10.91 0.51
N TYR A 105 5.50 -11.21 0.43
CA TYR A 105 4.80 -11.87 1.51
C TYR A 105 3.61 -12.71 1.01
N GLN A 106 3.21 -13.63 1.85
CA GLN A 106 2.01 -14.43 1.68
C GLN A 106 1.24 -14.44 3.01
N ALA A 107 -0.09 -14.29 2.95
CA ALA A 107 -0.95 -14.28 4.12
C ALA A 107 -2.37 -14.76 3.80
N ALA A 108 -2.97 -15.50 4.72
CA ALA A 108 -4.41 -15.69 4.76
C ALA A 108 -5.06 -14.47 5.41
N LEU A 109 -6.10 -13.92 4.80
CA LEU A 109 -6.77 -12.68 5.25
C LEU A 109 -8.15 -12.89 5.88
N GLY A 110 -8.62 -14.09 6.02
CA GLY A 110 -10.01 -14.39 6.34
C GLY A 110 -10.91 -14.38 5.11
N ASN A 111 -12.15 -14.84 5.27
CA ASN A 111 -13.15 -14.95 4.19
C ASN A 111 -12.67 -15.75 2.95
N GLY A 112 -11.70 -16.66 3.13
CA GLY A 112 -11.11 -17.43 2.03
C GLY A 112 -10.25 -16.60 1.07
N MET A 113 -9.83 -15.41 1.47
CA MET A 113 -8.94 -14.55 0.70
C MET A 113 -7.49 -14.71 1.16
N HIS A 114 -6.56 -14.57 0.22
CA HIS A 114 -5.13 -14.68 0.44
C HIS A 114 -4.41 -13.55 -0.27
N GLU A 115 -3.38 -13.04 0.38
CA GLU A 115 -2.34 -12.25 -0.28
C GLU A 115 -1.18 -13.17 -0.67
N ASN A 116 -0.62 -12.97 -1.85
CA ASN A 116 0.64 -13.53 -2.28
C ASN A 116 1.25 -12.55 -3.27
N GLU A 117 2.06 -11.63 -2.75
CA GLU A 117 2.44 -10.44 -3.49
C GLU A 117 3.96 -10.29 -3.65
N PHE A 118 4.35 -9.86 -4.86
CA PHE A 118 5.64 -9.25 -5.13
C PHE A 118 5.45 -7.72 -5.18
N VAL A 119 5.94 -7.03 -4.16
CA VAL A 119 5.59 -5.62 -3.91
C VAL A 119 6.74 -4.68 -4.22
N TYR A 120 6.45 -3.63 -4.98
CA TYR A 120 7.29 -2.45 -5.12
C TYR A 120 6.94 -1.44 -4.02
N VAL A 121 7.85 -1.16 -3.12
CA VAL A 121 7.62 -0.17 -2.06
C VAL A 121 8.19 1.18 -2.49
N TYR A 122 7.33 2.19 -2.51
CA TYR A 122 7.66 3.56 -2.91
C TYR A 122 7.56 4.51 -1.74
N PHE A 123 8.36 5.56 -1.80
CA PHE A 123 8.34 6.66 -0.85
C PHE A 123 8.05 7.97 -1.56
N GLY A 124 7.27 8.83 -0.92
CA GLY A 124 6.95 10.14 -1.44
C GLY A 124 6.72 11.16 -0.34
N ARG A 125 6.80 12.43 -0.70
CA ARG A 125 6.55 13.52 0.23
C ARG A 125 5.14 14.06 0.08
N LEU A 126 4.48 14.31 1.21
CA LEU A 126 3.20 15.03 1.26
C LEU A 126 3.44 16.51 0.98
N LYS A 127 2.84 17.04 -0.10
CA LYS A 127 2.94 18.44 -0.52
C LYS A 127 1.66 19.25 -0.26
N SER A 128 0.55 18.58 -0.06
CA SER A 128 -0.76 19.20 0.18
C SER A 128 -1.56 18.37 1.19
N ALA A 129 -2.56 18.98 1.81
CA ALA A 129 -3.47 18.26 2.69
C ALA A 129 -4.16 17.11 1.95
N PRO A 130 -4.19 15.88 2.52
CA PRO A 130 -4.92 14.77 1.94
C PRO A 130 -6.42 15.08 1.83
N ARG A 131 -7.04 14.53 0.78
CA ARG A 131 -8.49 14.52 0.56
C ARG A 131 -8.91 13.08 0.27
N PRO A 132 -8.99 12.22 1.30
CA PRO A 132 -9.25 10.81 1.11
C PRO A 132 -10.63 10.57 0.51
N ASP A 133 -10.71 9.57 -0.38
CA ASP A 133 -11.99 9.03 -0.83
C ASP A 133 -12.58 8.17 0.31
N PRO A 134 -13.77 8.49 0.85
CA PRO A 134 -14.38 7.75 1.96
C PRO A 134 -14.72 6.30 1.60
N ALA A 135 -14.89 5.98 0.31
CA ALA A 135 -15.08 4.59 -0.12
C ALA A 135 -13.80 3.73 0.03
N GLU A 136 -12.64 4.38 0.10
CA GLU A 136 -11.34 3.74 0.24
C GLU A 136 -10.78 3.84 1.66
N ILE A 137 -10.93 5.01 2.30
CA ILE A 137 -10.25 5.40 3.53
C ILE A 137 -11.26 6.02 4.50
N ALA A 138 -11.38 5.42 5.69
CA ALA A 138 -12.24 5.93 6.77
C ALA A 138 -11.57 7.03 7.58
N ASP A 139 -10.24 6.94 7.81
CA ASP A 139 -9.48 7.91 8.60
C ASP A 139 -8.00 7.92 8.18
N ILE A 140 -7.31 9.01 8.51
CA ILE A 140 -5.86 9.17 8.32
C ILE A 140 -5.20 9.67 9.60
N ALA A 141 -3.96 9.25 9.82
CA ALA A 141 -3.12 9.78 10.90
C ALA A 141 -1.70 10.04 10.41
N HIS A 142 -1.04 11.01 11.03
CA HIS A 142 0.36 11.34 10.80
C HIS A 142 1.18 10.86 12.00
N LEU A 143 1.91 9.78 11.86
CA LEU A 143 2.60 9.12 12.96
C LEU A 143 4.11 9.08 12.71
N SER A 144 4.89 9.26 13.76
CA SER A 144 6.31 8.95 13.70
C SER A 144 6.53 7.44 13.53
N PHE A 145 7.71 7.06 13.04
CA PHE A 145 8.07 5.65 12.92
C PHE A 145 7.92 4.91 14.27
N ASP A 146 8.40 5.52 15.35
CA ASP A 146 8.33 4.93 16.69
C ASP A 146 6.89 4.83 17.21
N ASP A 147 6.02 5.83 16.92
CA ASP A 147 4.61 5.78 17.29
C ASP A 147 3.89 4.62 16.61
N ILE A 148 4.19 4.37 15.33
CA ILE A 148 3.64 3.23 14.60
C ILE A 148 4.09 1.93 15.28
N GLY A 149 5.38 1.80 15.56
CA GLY A 149 5.94 0.62 16.24
C GLY A 149 5.26 0.36 17.59
N ARG A 150 5.10 1.40 18.42
CA ARG A 150 4.38 1.30 19.72
C ARG A 150 2.91 0.90 19.55
N ARG A 151 2.21 1.46 18.57
CA ARG A 151 0.80 1.12 18.29
C ARG A 151 0.65 -0.32 17.83
N ILE A 152 1.52 -0.80 16.91
CA ILE A 152 1.54 -2.20 16.43
C ILE A 152 1.81 -3.15 17.61
N ALA A 153 2.76 -2.82 18.50
CA ALA A 153 3.07 -3.65 19.68
C ALA A 153 1.91 -3.73 20.66
N ARG A 154 1.19 -2.61 20.87
CA ARG A 154 0.07 -2.53 21.79
C ARG A 154 -1.18 -3.24 21.29
N ASP A 155 -1.51 -3.09 20.01
CA ASP A 155 -2.68 -3.68 19.36
C ASP A 155 -2.37 -4.12 17.94
N PRO A 156 -1.75 -5.30 17.75
CA PRO A 156 -1.40 -5.81 16.43
C PRO A 156 -2.61 -6.18 15.57
N HIS A 157 -3.80 -6.34 16.15
CA HIS A 157 -5.02 -6.68 15.42
C HIS A 157 -5.64 -5.47 14.72
N ALA A 158 -5.32 -4.25 15.14
CA ALA A 158 -5.75 -3.03 14.49
C ALA A 158 -5.01 -2.75 13.15
N PHE A 159 -4.01 -3.55 12.80
CA PHE A 159 -3.14 -3.31 11.65
C PHE A 159 -3.19 -4.44 10.63
N THR A 160 -3.13 -4.07 9.34
CA THR A 160 -3.07 -5.04 8.25
C THR A 160 -1.83 -5.93 8.35
N PHE A 161 -1.93 -7.15 7.79
CA PHE A 161 -0.81 -8.08 7.80
C PHE A 161 0.44 -7.48 7.15
N TRP A 162 0.31 -6.91 5.94
CA TRP A 162 1.45 -6.37 5.18
C TRP A 162 2.12 -5.20 5.89
N PHE A 163 1.37 -4.31 6.55
CA PHE A 163 1.94 -3.19 7.28
C PHE A 163 2.81 -3.66 8.46
N LYS A 164 2.32 -4.65 9.24
CA LYS A 164 3.12 -5.30 10.28
C LYS A 164 4.34 -6.02 9.71
N HIS A 165 4.17 -6.69 8.56
CA HIS A 165 5.26 -7.36 7.86
C HIS A 165 6.38 -6.39 7.48
N TYR A 166 6.03 -5.22 6.92
CA TYR A 166 7.02 -4.19 6.58
C TYR A 166 7.78 -3.69 7.81
N PHE A 167 7.07 -3.36 8.89
CA PHE A 167 7.71 -2.90 10.11
C PHE A 167 8.64 -3.94 10.73
N ARG A 168 8.28 -5.21 10.69
CA ARG A 168 9.08 -6.32 11.21
C ARG A 168 10.34 -6.58 10.38
N ASN A 169 10.21 -6.59 9.05
CA ASN A 169 11.26 -7.09 8.16
C ASN A 169 12.07 -5.98 7.48
N HIS A 170 11.52 -4.75 7.38
CA HIS A 170 12.11 -3.61 6.69
C HIS A 170 12.08 -2.33 7.54
N GLY A 171 11.89 -2.43 8.85
CA GLY A 171 11.70 -1.27 9.72
C GLY A 171 12.83 -0.24 9.64
N ALA A 172 14.09 -0.68 9.74
CA ALA A 172 15.25 0.21 9.64
C ALA A 172 15.34 0.91 8.28
N GLU A 173 14.99 0.21 7.20
CA GLU A 173 14.99 0.78 5.86
C GLU A 173 13.87 1.78 5.67
N ILE A 174 12.67 1.51 6.20
CA ILE A 174 11.53 2.45 6.19
C ILE A 174 11.90 3.72 6.95
N ALA A 175 12.46 3.62 8.15
CA ALA A 175 12.86 4.77 8.97
C ALA A 175 13.86 5.66 8.20
N ARG A 176 14.92 5.05 7.66
CA ARG A 176 15.96 5.72 6.89
C ARG A 176 15.40 6.43 5.64
N LEU A 177 14.54 5.74 4.86
CA LEU A 177 13.95 6.30 3.63
C LEU A 177 12.93 7.40 3.93
N ALA A 178 12.14 7.26 5.00
CA ALA A 178 11.22 8.29 5.45
C ALA A 178 11.97 9.58 5.85
N GLU A 179 13.07 9.45 6.58
CA GLU A 179 13.94 10.57 6.93
C GLU A 179 14.57 11.22 5.69
N GLN A 180 15.08 10.42 4.76
CA GLN A 180 15.67 10.92 3.51
C GLN A 180 14.65 11.74 2.70
N VAL A 181 13.41 11.25 2.54
CA VAL A 181 12.35 11.95 1.80
C VAL A 181 11.93 13.24 2.50
N SER A 182 11.91 13.27 3.83
CA SER A 182 11.57 14.48 4.58
C SER A 182 12.61 15.58 4.39
N ARG A 183 13.91 15.23 4.33
CA ARG A 183 15.04 16.18 4.17
C ARG A 183 15.15 16.80 2.78
N LEU A 184 14.76 16.10 1.71
CA LEU A 184 14.82 16.58 0.32
C LEU A 184 14.04 17.88 0.05
N ALA A 185 13.44 18.46 1.04
CA ALA A 185 12.64 19.66 0.96
C ALA A 185 13.15 20.84 1.79
N ALA A 186 14.24 20.66 2.48
CA ALA A 186 14.93 21.76 3.20
C ALA A 186 15.99 22.43 2.32
N MET A 187 16.17 21.97 1.08
CA MET A 187 17.00 22.55 0.03
C MET A 187 16.14 23.20 -1.05
#